data_ba1699a873036f793f29372b6b3c2f08
#
_entry.id   ba1699a873036f793f29372b6b3c2f08
#
_cell.length_a   1.000
_cell.length_b   1.000
_cell.length_c   1.000
_cell.angle_alpha   90.00
_cell.angle_beta   90.00
_cell.angle_gamma   90.00
#
_symmetry.space_group_name_H-M   'P 1'
#
loop_
_entity.id
_entity.type
_entity.pdbx_description
1 polymer ?
#
loop_
_entity_poly.entity_id
_entity_poly.type
_entity_poly.pdbx_seq_one_letter_code
_entity_poly.pdbx_strand_id
1 'polypeptide(L)'
;MTLAKLIVAVVMLGVAGVLLWRFIHERNDVSEKAFFYDLSKQKLFTGSRTGVPPIKGIDDTAEDAVRAVVISTNGTPDVKASWTIAYLEMYSPELKRQMEEAQATGSSPMMGRALAQSQRLVRRLGDSQWFPLSSPEGEQIVTEWARPGPNGITPVVCTP
;
A
#
# COMPACT_ATOMS: atom_id res chain seq x y z
N MET A 1 12.30 15.49 -48.95
CA MET A 1 12.15 14.40 -47.96
C MET A 1 11.70 13.17 -48.73
N THR A 2 12.35 12.05 -48.63
CA THR A 2 11.96 10.83 -49.36
C THR A 2 10.73 10.20 -48.67
N LEU A 3 9.76 9.71 -49.43
CA LEU A 3 8.52 9.08 -48.94
C LEU A 3 8.81 8.03 -47.85
N ALA A 4 9.89 7.29 -47.95
CA ALA A 4 10.35 6.32 -46.95
C ALA A 4 10.61 6.96 -45.57
N LYS A 5 11.20 8.15 -45.49
CA LYS A 5 11.44 8.86 -44.23
C LYS A 5 10.16 9.32 -43.56
N LEU A 6 9.16 9.69 -44.37
CA LEU A 6 7.85 10.09 -43.87
C LEU A 6 7.09 8.89 -43.29
N ILE A 7 7.11 7.74 -43.95
CA ILE A 7 6.50 6.50 -43.45
C ILE A 7 7.12 6.07 -42.12
N VAL A 8 8.47 6.07 -42.02
CA VAL A 8 9.18 5.74 -40.78
C VAL A 8 8.78 6.67 -39.64
N ALA A 9 8.70 7.98 -39.91
CA ALA A 9 8.30 8.96 -38.88
C ALA A 9 6.88 8.72 -38.39
N VAL A 10 5.93 8.40 -39.28
CA VAL A 10 4.53 8.11 -38.89
C VAL A 10 4.44 6.82 -38.06
N VAL A 11 5.19 5.78 -38.44
CA VAL A 11 5.23 4.51 -37.67
C VAL A 11 5.81 4.75 -36.26
N MET A 12 6.89 5.50 -36.17
CA MET A 12 7.51 5.81 -34.86
C MET A 12 6.58 6.64 -33.96
N LEU A 13 5.85 7.61 -34.53
CA LEU A 13 4.83 8.35 -33.78
C LEU A 13 3.67 7.47 -33.33
N GLY A 14 3.23 6.53 -34.16
CA GLY A 14 2.20 5.57 -33.81
C GLY A 14 2.62 4.66 -32.65
N VAL A 15 3.83 4.11 -32.69
CA VAL A 15 4.39 3.28 -31.61
C VAL A 15 4.54 4.09 -30.32
N ALA A 16 5.08 5.30 -30.41
CA ALA A 16 5.21 6.19 -29.25
C ALA A 16 3.85 6.53 -28.63
N GLY A 17 2.83 6.78 -29.46
CA GLY A 17 1.47 7.03 -29.02
C GLY A 17 0.85 5.84 -28.27
N VAL A 18 1.03 4.62 -28.80
CA VAL A 18 0.54 3.38 -28.15
C VAL A 18 1.26 3.15 -26.81
N LEU A 19 2.58 3.31 -26.78
CA LEU A 19 3.35 3.15 -25.54
C LEU A 19 2.96 4.20 -24.50
N LEU A 20 2.75 5.44 -24.91
CA LEU A 20 2.31 6.51 -24.00
C LEU A 20 0.90 6.26 -23.47
N TRP A 21 -0.03 5.83 -24.35
CA TRP A 21 -1.39 5.48 -23.96
C TRP A 21 -1.40 4.32 -22.96
N ARG A 22 -0.61 3.27 -23.23
CA ARG A 22 -0.45 2.13 -22.34
C ARG A 22 0.13 2.55 -20.98
N PHE A 23 1.17 3.38 -20.97
CA PHE A 23 1.79 3.89 -19.75
C PHE A 23 0.82 4.75 -18.90
N ILE A 24 -0.03 5.55 -19.54
CA ILE A 24 -1.05 6.36 -18.84
C ILE A 24 -2.14 5.45 -18.27
N HIS A 25 -2.58 4.42 -19.00
CA HIS A 25 -3.62 3.49 -18.53
C HIS A 25 -3.11 2.59 -17.42
N GLU A 26 -1.91 2.05 -17.52
CA GLU A 26 -1.29 1.24 -16.46
C GLU A 26 -1.07 2.03 -15.15
N ARG A 27 -0.91 3.36 -15.22
CA ARG A 27 -0.84 4.22 -14.04
C ARG A 27 -2.18 4.47 -13.34
N ASN A 28 -3.29 4.31 -14.04
CA ASN A 28 -4.62 4.57 -13.49
C ASN A 28 -5.22 3.37 -12.75
N ASP A 29 -4.58 2.20 -12.77
CA ASP A 29 -5.01 1.00 -12.05
C ASP A 29 -4.62 0.99 -10.56
N VAL A 30 -4.26 2.14 -10.00
CA VAL A 30 -4.06 2.24 -8.56
C VAL A 30 -5.42 2.17 -7.87
N SER A 31 -5.75 1.02 -7.29
CA SER A 31 -6.98 0.83 -6.52
C SER A 31 -7.18 2.00 -5.54
N GLU A 32 -8.35 2.64 -5.60
CA GLU A 32 -8.74 3.70 -4.65
C GLU A 32 -9.00 3.12 -3.25
N LYS A 33 -8.98 1.80 -3.12
CA LYS A 33 -9.20 1.07 -1.88
C LYS A 33 -7.91 0.51 -1.31
N ALA A 34 -7.92 0.30 -0.01
CA ALA A 34 -6.87 -0.40 0.74
C ALA A 34 -7.51 -1.38 1.71
N PHE A 35 -6.74 -2.38 2.13
CA PHE A 35 -7.14 -3.27 3.19
C PHE A 35 -6.93 -2.63 4.55
N PHE A 36 -7.91 -2.82 5.43
CA PHE A 36 -7.87 -2.46 6.84
C PHE A 36 -8.26 -3.66 7.69
N TYR A 37 -7.71 -3.71 8.89
CA TYR A 37 -8.02 -4.74 9.87
C TYR A 37 -8.59 -4.08 11.11
N ASP A 38 -9.83 -4.43 11.43
CA ASP A 38 -10.51 -4.01 12.63
C ASP A 38 -9.98 -4.82 13.82
N LEU A 39 -9.34 -4.14 14.77
CA LEU A 39 -8.68 -4.80 15.89
C LEU A 39 -9.65 -5.38 16.90
N SER A 40 -10.80 -4.74 17.11
CA SER A 40 -11.82 -5.20 18.04
C SER A 40 -12.63 -6.37 17.49
N LYS A 41 -12.97 -6.33 16.19
CA LYS A 41 -13.72 -7.39 15.50
C LYS A 41 -12.82 -8.49 14.92
N GLN A 42 -11.52 -8.27 14.90
CA GLN A 42 -10.54 -9.19 14.29
C GLN A 42 -10.89 -9.55 12.83
N LYS A 43 -11.29 -8.55 12.06
CA LYS A 43 -11.81 -8.75 10.72
C LYS A 43 -11.17 -7.82 9.69
N LEU A 44 -10.77 -8.41 8.54
CA LEU A 44 -10.27 -7.69 7.39
C LEU A 44 -11.45 -7.08 6.61
N PHE A 45 -11.32 -5.82 6.19
CA PHE A 45 -12.25 -5.13 5.32
C PHE A 45 -11.53 -4.17 4.36
N THR A 46 -12.28 -3.57 3.45
CA THR A 46 -11.73 -2.60 2.49
C THR A 46 -12.26 -1.21 2.78
N GLY A 47 -11.37 -0.22 2.79
CA GLY A 47 -11.70 1.18 3.00
C GLY A 47 -11.02 2.07 1.97
N SER A 48 -11.20 3.39 2.08
CA SER A 48 -10.52 4.34 1.21
C SER A 48 -9.00 4.27 1.43
N ARG A 49 -8.24 4.24 0.34
CA ARG A 49 -6.77 4.28 0.37
C ARG A 49 -6.23 5.55 1.02
N THR A 50 -6.99 6.65 0.94
CA THR A 50 -6.62 7.93 1.56
C THR A 50 -6.87 7.96 3.07
N GLY A 51 -7.56 6.96 3.63
CA GLY A 51 -7.77 6.85 5.07
C GLY A 51 -6.45 6.79 5.83
N VAL A 52 -6.29 7.66 6.84
CA VAL A 52 -5.08 7.75 7.68
C VAL A 52 -5.29 6.89 8.93
N PRO A 53 -4.64 5.71 9.05
CA PRO A 53 -4.89 4.81 10.17
C PRO A 53 -4.32 5.33 11.51
N PRO A 54 -4.99 5.02 12.65
CA PRO A 54 -6.21 4.23 12.74
C PRO A 54 -7.45 4.97 12.23
N ILE A 55 -8.35 4.25 11.56
CA ILE A 55 -9.65 4.76 11.08
C ILE A 55 -10.80 4.07 11.84
N LYS A 56 -12.02 4.52 11.63
CA LYS A 56 -13.19 3.88 12.19
C LYS A 56 -13.33 2.43 11.70
N GLY A 57 -13.65 1.55 12.64
CA GLY A 57 -13.84 0.13 12.39
C GLY A 57 -15.15 -0.19 11.66
N ILE A 58 -15.47 -1.47 11.54
CA ILE A 58 -16.61 -1.98 10.76
C ILE A 58 -17.95 -1.48 11.32
N ASP A 59 -18.07 -1.32 12.64
CA ASP A 59 -19.26 -0.83 13.30
C ASP A 59 -19.27 0.69 13.53
N ASP A 60 -18.27 1.40 13.03
CA ASP A 60 -18.13 2.85 13.08
C ASP A 60 -18.13 3.47 14.51
N THR A 61 -17.89 2.65 15.54
CA THR A 61 -17.94 3.07 16.94
C THR A 61 -16.60 3.54 17.50
N ALA A 62 -15.49 2.97 17.02
CA ALA A 62 -14.14 3.28 17.50
C ALA A 62 -13.16 3.43 16.33
N GLU A 63 -12.13 4.25 16.52
CA GLU A 63 -11.00 4.36 15.58
C GLU A 63 -9.95 3.30 15.91
N ASP A 64 -10.26 2.05 15.62
CA ASP A 64 -9.42 0.89 15.90
C ASP A 64 -9.09 0.03 14.67
N ALA A 65 -9.45 0.52 13.48
CA ALA A 65 -9.08 -0.14 12.24
C ALA A 65 -7.74 0.39 11.72
N VAL A 66 -6.80 -0.51 11.55
CA VAL A 66 -5.43 -0.24 11.10
C VAL A 66 -5.23 -0.74 9.67
N ARG A 67 -4.27 -0.17 8.94
CA ARG A 67 -3.95 -0.64 7.59
C ARG A 67 -3.38 -2.05 7.64
N ALA A 68 -3.83 -2.93 6.76
CA ALA A 68 -3.32 -4.28 6.62
C ALA A 68 -2.59 -4.43 5.28
N VAL A 69 -1.38 -4.93 5.32
CA VAL A 69 -0.67 -5.38 4.12
C VAL A 69 -1.01 -6.85 3.91
N VAL A 70 -1.76 -7.12 2.85
CA VAL A 70 -2.21 -8.46 2.48
C VAL A 70 -1.33 -8.99 1.36
N ILE A 71 -0.89 -10.23 1.48
CA ILE A 71 -0.05 -10.90 0.49
C ILE A 71 -0.69 -12.21 0.07
N SER A 72 -0.41 -12.62 -1.17
CA SER A 72 -0.67 -13.96 -1.67
C SER A 72 0.58 -14.81 -1.53
N THR A 73 0.49 -15.92 -0.81
CA THR A 73 1.62 -16.82 -0.55
C THR A 73 1.93 -17.77 -1.71
N ASN A 74 1.04 -17.86 -2.70
CA ASN A 74 1.22 -18.67 -3.91
C ASN A 74 1.64 -17.85 -5.14
N GLY A 75 1.95 -16.57 -4.99
CA GLY A 75 2.36 -15.68 -6.08
C GLY A 75 1.22 -15.22 -7.00
N THR A 76 -0.04 -15.59 -6.69
CA THR A 76 -1.21 -15.24 -7.51
C THR A 76 -2.15 -14.34 -6.71
N PRO A 77 -2.13 -13.01 -6.93
CA PRO A 77 -2.88 -12.06 -6.12
C PRO A 77 -4.40 -12.21 -6.19
N ASP A 78 -4.93 -12.80 -7.28
CA ASP A 78 -6.38 -12.96 -7.49
C ASP A 78 -6.99 -14.13 -6.72
N VAL A 79 -6.16 -15.04 -6.18
CA VAL A 79 -6.61 -16.22 -5.44
C VAL A 79 -6.76 -15.90 -3.96
N LYS A 80 -7.95 -15.47 -3.54
CA LYS A 80 -8.24 -15.06 -2.15
C LYS A 80 -7.92 -16.14 -1.10
N ALA A 81 -8.02 -17.43 -1.44
CA ALA A 81 -7.68 -18.53 -0.53
C ALA A 81 -6.20 -18.57 -0.11
N SER A 82 -5.32 -17.91 -0.87
CA SER A 82 -3.88 -17.80 -0.56
C SER A 82 -3.52 -16.50 0.19
N TRP A 83 -4.50 -15.67 0.48
CA TRP A 83 -4.28 -14.38 1.14
C TRP A 83 -3.95 -14.56 2.62
N THR A 84 -2.94 -13.84 3.06
CA THR A 84 -2.60 -13.70 4.47
C THR A 84 -2.19 -12.26 4.77
N ILE A 85 -2.34 -11.83 6.01
CA ILE A 85 -1.87 -10.54 6.46
C ILE A 85 -0.38 -10.65 6.77
N ALA A 86 0.46 -9.93 6.04
CA ALA A 86 1.89 -9.86 6.28
C ALA A 86 2.19 -9.06 7.55
N TYR A 87 1.61 -7.86 7.64
CA TYR A 87 1.72 -7.02 8.83
C TYR A 87 0.60 -5.97 8.86
N LEU A 88 0.47 -5.35 10.02
CA LEU A 88 -0.44 -4.24 10.29
C LEU A 88 0.37 -2.96 10.44
N GLU A 89 -0.21 -1.83 10.02
CA GLU A 89 0.41 -0.50 10.09
C GLU A 89 -0.59 0.52 10.64
N MET A 90 -0.12 1.37 11.55
CA MET A 90 -0.84 2.55 11.99
C MET A 90 0.11 3.74 12.16
N TYR A 91 -0.45 4.91 12.33
CA TYR A 91 0.32 6.12 12.64
C TYR A 91 0.14 6.50 14.10
N SER A 92 1.16 7.17 14.67
CA SER A 92 0.98 7.81 15.97
C SER A 92 -0.10 8.89 15.88
N PRO A 93 -0.73 9.29 17.00
CA PRO A 93 -1.73 10.35 17.00
C PRO A 93 -1.22 11.65 16.36
N GLU A 94 0.04 11.98 16.58
CA GLU A 94 0.67 13.20 16.05
C GLU A 94 0.86 13.11 14.53
N LEU A 95 1.38 12.00 14.00
CA LEU A 95 1.54 11.82 12.56
C LEU A 95 0.17 11.78 11.88
N LYS A 96 -0.81 11.07 12.46
CA LYS A 96 -2.18 11.03 11.96
C LYS A 96 -2.75 12.43 11.79
N ARG A 97 -2.70 13.26 12.84
CA ARG A 97 -3.19 14.64 12.81
C ARG A 97 -2.56 15.46 11.69
N GLN A 98 -1.23 15.40 11.53
CA GLN A 98 -0.52 16.13 10.47
C GLN A 98 -0.86 15.63 9.07
N MET A 99 -1.06 14.31 8.90
CA MET A 99 -1.47 13.73 7.62
C MET A 99 -2.89 14.17 7.23
N GLU A 100 -3.82 14.19 8.19
CA GLU A 100 -5.20 14.63 7.96
C GLU A 100 -5.26 16.14 7.66
N GLU A 101 -4.51 16.98 8.39
CA GLU A 101 -4.38 18.41 8.08
C GLU A 101 -3.80 18.65 6.67
N ALA A 102 -2.75 17.91 6.32
CA ALA A 102 -2.13 18.02 4.99
C ALA A 102 -3.11 17.62 3.88
N GLN A 103 -3.90 16.57 4.08
CA GLN A 103 -4.95 16.17 3.14
C GLN A 103 -6.04 17.24 3.00
N ALA A 104 -6.49 17.82 4.11
CA ALA A 104 -7.55 18.85 4.11
C ALA A 104 -7.10 20.14 3.41
N THR A 105 -5.82 20.49 3.49
CA THR A 105 -5.26 21.73 2.92
C THR A 105 -4.59 21.52 1.56
N GLY A 106 -4.49 20.26 1.07
CA GLY A 106 -3.75 19.93 -0.15
C GLY A 106 -2.23 20.19 -0.03
N SER A 107 -1.71 20.24 1.20
CA SER A 107 -0.29 20.47 1.50
C SER A 107 0.46 19.16 1.77
N SER A 108 1.76 19.25 2.04
CA SER A 108 2.54 18.12 2.55
C SER A 108 2.63 18.19 4.08
N PRO A 109 2.71 17.03 4.79
CA PRO A 109 2.95 17.03 6.22
C PRO A 109 4.22 17.80 6.56
N MET A 110 4.18 18.60 7.62
CA MET A 110 5.35 19.41 8.06
C MET A 110 6.46 18.56 8.70
N MET A 111 6.15 17.33 9.07
CA MET A 111 7.09 16.40 9.68
C MET A 111 8.13 15.90 8.66
N GLY A 112 9.41 16.01 8.99
CA GLY A 112 10.48 15.46 8.16
C GLY A 112 10.39 13.94 8.02
N ARG A 113 10.91 13.39 6.91
CA ARG A 113 10.79 11.95 6.55
C ARG A 113 11.26 11.02 7.68
N ALA A 114 12.40 11.28 8.31
CA ALA A 114 12.94 10.43 9.35
C ALA A 114 12.03 10.38 10.59
N LEU A 115 11.48 11.53 10.99
CA LEU A 115 10.54 11.60 12.10
C LEU A 115 9.22 10.95 11.74
N ALA A 116 8.72 11.13 10.52
CA ALA A 116 7.52 10.46 10.03
C ALA A 116 7.67 8.93 10.06
N GLN A 117 8.83 8.38 9.71
CA GLN A 117 9.10 6.94 9.79
C GLN A 117 9.13 6.41 11.23
N SER A 118 9.63 7.19 12.19
CA SER A 118 9.59 6.81 13.61
C SER A 118 8.18 6.86 14.20
N GLN A 119 7.29 7.61 13.59
CA GLN A 119 5.88 7.76 13.98
C GLN A 119 4.93 6.79 13.25
N ARG A 120 5.44 6.06 12.25
CA ARG A 120 4.73 4.93 11.64
C ARG A 120 5.03 3.67 12.45
N LEU A 121 3.96 3.02 12.90
CA LEU A 121 4.06 1.86 13.78
C LEU A 121 3.61 0.62 13.03
N VAL A 122 4.35 -0.46 13.16
CA VAL A 122 4.07 -1.73 12.51
C VAL A 122 4.09 -2.88 13.51
N ARG A 123 3.31 -3.93 13.23
CA ARG A 123 3.33 -5.17 14.00
C ARG A 123 2.85 -6.36 13.16
N ARG A 124 3.20 -7.57 13.55
CA ARG A 124 2.60 -8.80 12.99
C ARG A 124 1.18 -8.97 13.48
N LEU A 125 0.38 -9.67 12.72
CA LEU A 125 -0.95 -10.10 13.19
C LEU A 125 -0.79 -11.03 14.41
N GLY A 126 -1.49 -10.71 15.48
CA GLY A 126 -1.42 -11.48 16.74
C GLY A 126 -0.42 -10.95 17.77
N ASP A 127 0.57 -10.15 17.37
CA ASP A 127 1.45 -9.49 18.32
C ASP A 127 0.71 -8.40 19.09
N SER A 128 1.08 -8.19 20.35
CA SER A 128 0.52 -7.09 21.17
C SER A 128 1.31 -5.79 21.03
N GLN A 129 2.59 -5.88 20.67
CA GLN A 129 3.51 -4.75 20.65
C GLN A 129 3.61 -4.14 19.25
N TRP A 130 3.61 -2.81 19.21
CA TRP A 130 3.89 -2.01 18.02
C TRP A 130 5.32 -1.52 18.02
N PHE A 131 5.97 -1.55 16.85
CA PHE A 131 7.34 -1.10 16.66
C PHE A 131 7.37 0.06 15.67
N PRO A 132 8.20 1.10 15.93
CA PRO A 132 8.47 2.11 14.93
C PRO A 132 9.01 1.48 13.64
N LEU A 133 8.56 1.94 12.48
CA LEU A 133 9.07 1.45 11.19
C LEU A 133 10.59 1.64 11.05
N SER A 134 11.14 2.67 11.70
CA SER A 134 12.58 2.97 11.71
C SER A 134 13.39 2.12 12.70
N SER A 135 12.76 1.27 13.51
CA SER A 135 13.46 0.35 14.40
C SER A 135 13.90 -0.92 13.66
N PRO A 136 14.94 -1.64 14.14
CA PRO A 136 15.35 -2.91 13.55
C PRO A 136 14.21 -3.95 13.48
N GLU A 137 13.38 -4.02 14.53
CA GLU A 137 12.21 -4.88 14.59
C GLU A 137 11.15 -4.49 13.59
N GLY A 138 10.88 -3.17 13.46
CA GLY A 138 9.94 -2.64 12.48
C GLY A 138 10.39 -2.93 11.05
N GLU A 139 11.67 -2.70 10.74
CA GLU A 139 12.26 -3.01 9.44
C GLU A 139 12.18 -4.51 9.12
N GLN A 140 12.47 -5.36 10.11
CA GLN A 140 12.33 -6.80 9.96
C GLN A 140 10.89 -7.19 9.61
N ILE A 141 9.88 -6.69 10.33
CA ILE A 141 8.47 -6.99 10.12
C ILE A 141 8.04 -6.67 8.68
N VAL A 142 8.44 -5.50 8.15
CA VAL A 142 8.01 -5.07 6.82
C VAL A 142 8.78 -5.71 5.66
N THR A 143 9.88 -6.41 5.94
CA THR A 143 10.72 -7.04 4.92
C THR A 143 10.68 -8.57 4.93
N GLU A 144 10.40 -9.21 6.07
CA GLU A 144 10.47 -10.67 6.21
C GLU A 144 9.50 -11.44 5.32
N TRP A 145 8.32 -10.86 5.03
CA TRP A 145 7.31 -11.49 4.18
C TRP A 145 7.74 -11.62 2.70
N ALA A 146 8.67 -10.79 2.25
CA ALA A 146 9.15 -10.80 0.85
C ALA A 146 10.12 -11.96 0.56
N ARG A 147 10.48 -12.76 1.57
CA ARG A 147 11.33 -13.93 1.38
C ARG A 147 10.55 -15.05 0.70
N PRO A 148 11.18 -15.80 -0.22
CA PRO A 148 10.56 -16.98 -0.79
C PRO A 148 10.10 -17.96 0.30
N GLY A 149 8.88 -18.46 0.15
CA GLY A 149 8.35 -19.50 1.03
C GLY A 149 9.06 -20.86 0.86
N PRO A 150 8.67 -21.89 1.63
CA PRO A 150 9.26 -23.24 1.54
C PRO A 150 9.13 -23.87 0.15
N ASN A 151 8.16 -23.42 -0.65
CA ASN A 151 7.90 -23.84 -2.02
C ASN A 151 8.73 -23.06 -3.07
N GLY A 152 9.63 -22.14 -2.65
CA GLY A 152 10.41 -21.28 -3.52
C GLY A 152 9.63 -20.13 -4.17
N ILE A 153 8.34 -19.97 -3.86
CA ILE A 153 7.50 -18.90 -4.40
C ILE A 153 7.67 -17.64 -3.54
N THR A 154 7.96 -16.52 -4.20
CA THR A 154 7.95 -15.21 -3.54
C THR A 154 6.52 -14.70 -3.41
N PRO A 155 6.07 -14.33 -2.20
CA PRO A 155 4.76 -13.74 -2.01
C PRO A 155 4.60 -12.42 -2.78
N VAL A 156 3.37 -12.11 -3.16
CA VAL A 156 3.01 -10.89 -3.91
C VAL A 156 1.97 -10.11 -3.11
N VAL A 157 2.13 -8.78 -3.06
CA VAL A 157 1.15 -7.90 -2.40
C VAL A 157 -0.17 -7.90 -3.17
N CYS A 158 -1.27 -8.09 -2.44
CA CYS A 158 -2.63 -8.03 -2.97
C CYS A 158 -3.20 -6.62 -2.81
N THR A 159 -3.98 -6.19 -3.79
CA THR A 159 -4.83 -4.99 -3.74
C THR A 159 -6.29 -5.40 -3.66
N PRO A 160 -7.18 -4.61 -2.99
CA PRO A 160 -8.61 -4.87 -2.93
C PRO A 160 -9.29 -4.84 -4.28
#